data_b52252f7d4a5948b9852cc1119be27a7
#
_entry.id   b52252f7d4a5948b9852cc1119be27a7
#
_cell.length_a   1.000
_cell.length_b   1.000
_cell.length_c   1.000
_cell.angle_alpha   90.00
_cell.angle_beta   90.00
_cell.angle_gamma   90.00
#
_symmetry.space_group_name_H-M   'P 1'
#
loop_
_entity.id
_entity.type
_entity.pdbx_description
1 polymer ?
#
loop_
_entity_poly.entity_id
_entity_poly.type
_entity_poly.pdbx_seq_one_letter_code
_entity_poly.pdbx_strand_id
1 'polypeptide(L)'
;MTVADAVYDAKQDAFAPTSEAGPAAKRVVVAFGFWVFLLSDIVMFSALFAAYAALVRATAGGPTGAELFNQVNVAVQTACLLISSYTCGLMSLAVSARQRLNTYIFALVTFVLGAAFLYLEVHEFANMIARGAAPQRSAFLSAFFTLVGCHGLHVTAGLIWLAVMMAQVEFKGFRPSADRRLLCFALFWHALDIIWVWLFTAVYLIGIRP
;
A
#
# COMPACT_ATOMS: atom_id res chain seq x y z
N MET A 1 -35.27 -40.59 12.15
CA MET A 1 -34.56 -39.59 11.36
C MET A 1 -33.69 -40.34 10.36
N THR A 2 -34.05 -40.32 9.10
CA THR A 2 -33.32 -41.06 8.06
C THR A 2 -32.14 -40.22 7.54
N VAL A 3 -31.16 -40.86 6.91
CA VAL A 3 -30.04 -40.17 6.30
C VAL A 3 -30.52 -39.15 5.24
N ALA A 4 -31.67 -39.42 4.61
CA ALA A 4 -32.31 -38.50 3.66
C ALA A 4 -32.81 -37.21 4.32
N ASP A 5 -33.34 -37.29 5.55
CA ASP A 5 -33.84 -36.14 6.32
C ASP A 5 -32.67 -35.23 6.69
N ALA A 6 -31.53 -35.80 7.11
CA ALA A 6 -30.33 -35.06 7.47
C ALA A 6 -29.70 -34.36 6.26
N VAL A 7 -29.74 -34.97 5.08
CA VAL A 7 -29.24 -34.34 3.84
C VAL A 7 -30.17 -33.24 3.34
N TYR A 8 -31.48 -33.38 3.57
CA TYR A 8 -32.46 -32.37 3.20
C TYR A 8 -32.33 -31.11 4.07
N ASP A 9 -32.20 -31.29 5.41
CA ASP A 9 -31.96 -30.19 6.35
C ASP A 9 -30.64 -29.47 6.05
N ALA A 10 -29.54 -30.19 5.79
CA ALA A 10 -28.26 -29.60 5.43
C ALA A 10 -28.29 -28.79 4.10
N LYS A 11 -29.18 -29.16 3.16
CA LYS A 11 -29.42 -28.39 1.95
C LYS A 11 -30.28 -27.15 2.17
N GLN A 12 -31.22 -27.17 3.08
CA GLN A 12 -32.02 -25.99 3.43
C GLN A 12 -31.20 -24.96 4.17
N ASP A 13 -30.30 -25.37 5.09
CA ASP A 13 -29.37 -24.46 5.77
C ASP A 13 -28.38 -23.77 4.79
N ALA A 14 -28.00 -24.44 3.70
CA ALA A 14 -27.15 -23.86 2.67
C ALA A 14 -27.83 -22.79 1.80
N PHE A 15 -29.18 -22.75 1.79
CA PHE A 15 -29.99 -21.78 1.05
C PHE A 15 -30.79 -20.85 1.98
N ALA A 16 -30.54 -20.85 3.29
CA ALA A 16 -31.17 -19.91 4.21
C ALA A 16 -30.85 -18.47 3.75
N PRO A 17 -31.86 -17.57 3.65
CA PRO A 17 -31.62 -16.19 3.29
C PRO A 17 -30.65 -15.57 4.31
N THR A 18 -29.73 -14.72 3.85
CA THR A 18 -28.66 -14.10 4.66
C THR A 18 -29.15 -13.32 5.88
N SER A 19 -30.47 -13.05 5.97
CA SER A 19 -31.12 -12.43 7.13
C SER A 19 -31.23 -13.37 8.35
N GLU A 20 -31.15 -14.69 8.18
CA GLU A 20 -31.17 -15.68 9.25
C GLU A 20 -29.77 -16.13 9.70
N ALA A 21 -28.71 -15.82 8.89
CA ALA A 21 -27.35 -15.99 9.30
C ALA A 21 -27.04 -15.02 10.46
N GLY A 22 -26.61 -15.53 11.61
CA GLY A 22 -26.17 -14.70 12.74
C GLY A 22 -25.13 -13.64 12.35
N PRO A 23 -24.77 -12.69 13.23
CA PRO A 23 -23.88 -11.58 12.90
C PRO A 23 -22.57 -12.11 12.33
N ALA A 24 -22.15 -11.54 11.19
CA ALA A 24 -20.92 -11.93 10.47
C ALA A 24 -19.70 -11.92 11.40
N ALA A 25 -18.78 -12.87 11.20
CA ALA A 25 -17.57 -12.97 12.02
C ALA A 25 -16.82 -11.61 12.03
N LYS A 26 -16.39 -11.15 13.21
CA LYS A 26 -15.69 -9.86 13.39
C LYS A 26 -14.53 -9.65 12.42
N ARG A 27 -13.86 -10.73 11.98
CA ARG A 27 -12.78 -10.67 10.99
C ARG A 27 -13.31 -10.19 9.63
N VAL A 28 -14.45 -10.68 9.19
CA VAL A 28 -15.07 -10.31 7.92
C VAL A 28 -15.52 -8.85 7.94
N VAL A 29 -16.20 -8.43 9.02
CA VAL A 29 -16.69 -7.06 9.20
C VAL A 29 -15.52 -6.05 9.19
N VAL A 30 -14.45 -6.35 9.92
CA VAL A 30 -13.27 -5.48 9.97
C VAL A 30 -12.55 -5.42 8.62
N ALA A 31 -12.37 -6.56 7.94
CA ALA A 31 -11.75 -6.59 6.63
C ALA A 31 -12.58 -5.83 5.59
N PHE A 32 -13.91 -6.00 5.60
CA PHE A 32 -14.80 -5.27 4.69
C PHE A 32 -14.78 -3.76 4.94
N GLY A 33 -14.88 -3.33 6.21
CA GLY A 33 -14.80 -1.90 6.56
C GLY A 33 -13.47 -1.29 6.16
N PHE A 34 -12.37 -2.05 6.29
CA PHE A 34 -11.05 -1.61 5.85
C PHE A 34 -10.93 -1.54 4.32
N TRP A 35 -11.57 -2.45 3.59
CA TRP A 35 -11.67 -2.38 2.13
C TRP A 35 -12.36 -1.10 1.66
N VAL A 36 -13.45 -0.70 2.31
CA VAL A 36 -14.16 0.57 2.01
C VAL A 36 -13.22 1.76 2.25
N PHE A 37 -12.41 1.73 3.31
CA PHE A 37 -11.37 2.75 3.54
C PHE A 37 -10.34 2.79 2.39
N LEU A 38 -9.82 1.63 1.96
CA LEU A 38 -8.86 1.57 0.84
C LEU A 38 -9.47 2.08 -0.48
N LEU A 39 -10.78 1.89 -0.71
CA LEU A 39 -11.46 2.46 -1.87
C LEU A 39 -11.42 4.00 -1.85
N SER A 40 -11.53 4.63 -0.69
CA SER A 40 -11.39 6.10 -0.59
C SER A 40 -10.00 6.58 -0.96
N ASP A 41 -8.94 5.84 -0.56
CA ASP A 41 -7.58 6.14 -0.96
C ASP A 41 -7.37 5.97 -2.47
N ILE A 42 -7.93 4.92 -3.07
CA ILE A 42 -7.89 4.71 -4.52
C ILE A 42 -8.55 5.88 -5.27
N VAL A 43 -9.70 6.36 -4.80
CA VAL A 43 -10.38 7.53 -5.40
C VAL A 43 -9.52 8.79 -5.28
N MET A 44 -8.91 9.03 -4.12
CA MET A 44 -8.01 10.15 -3.89
C MET A 44 -6.80 10.10 -4.84
N PHE A 45 -6.11 8.97 -4.92
CA PHE A 45 -4.99 8.81 -5.84
C PHE A 45 -5.41 8.93 -7.31
N SER A 46 -6.58 8.42 -7.69
CA SER A 46 -7.12 8.58 -9.04
C SER A 46 -7.31 10.06 -9.40
N ALA A 47 -7.80 10.88 -8.47
CA ALA A 47 -7.91 12.33 -8.67
C ALA A 47 -6.53 13.00 -8.81
N LEU A 48 -5.53 12.59 -8.01
CA LEU A 48 -4.15 13.08 -8.14
C LEU A 48 -3.51 12.67 -9.48
N PHE A 49 -3.72 11.44 -9.95
CA PHE A 49 -3.29 11.01 -11.27
C PHE A 49 -3.95 11.80 -12.40
N ALA A 50 -5.25 12.08 -12.30
CA ALA A 50 -5.96 12.90 -13.27
C ALA A 50 -5.40 14.34 -13.30
N ALA A 51 -5.14 14.94 -12.13
CA ALA A 51 -4.50 16.25 -12.02
C ALA A 51 -3.08 16.25 -12.64
N TYR A 52 -2.28 15.23 -12.34
CA TYR A 52 -0.95 15.06 -12.96
C TYR A 52 -1.06 14.96 -14.49
N ALA A 53 -1.94 14.13 -15.01
CA ALA A 53 -2.13 13.95 -16.45
C ALA A 53 -2.58 15.25 -17.16
N ALA A 54 -3.40 16.06 -16.51
CA ALA A 54 -3.82 17.37 -17.03
C ALA A 54 -2.68 18.41 -17.04
N LEU A 55 -1.75 18.33 -16.08
CA LEU A 55 -0.71 19.32 -15.84
C LEU A 55 0.69 18.90 -16.36
N VAL A 56 0.84 17.68 -16.87
CA VAL A 56 2.14 17.12 -17.30
C VAL A 56 2.88 17.98 -18.33
N ARG A 57 2.16 18.72 -19.16
CA ARG A 57 2.73 19.64 -20.18
C ARG A 57 2.87 21.08 -19.70
N ALA A 58 2.38 21.42 -18.50
CA ALA A 58 2.40 22.78 -17.95
C ALA A 58 3.72 23.08 -17.22
N THR A 59 4.85 23.00 -17.95
CA THR A 59 6.22 23.16 -17.41
C THR A 59 6.63 24.62 -17.22
N ALA A 60 5.89 25.60 -17.79
CA ALA A 60 6.21 27.03 -17.74
C ALA A 60 7.68 27.36 -18.15
N GLY A 61 8.21 26.65 -19.16
CA GLY A 61 9.61 26.78 -19.58
C GLY A 61 10.63 26.19 -18.59
N GLY A 62 10.17 25.44 -17.61
CA GLY A 62 11.01 24.68 -16.67
C GLY A 62 11.43 23.32 -17.21
N PRO A 63 12.23 22.57 -16.43
CA PRO A 63 12.72 21.26 -16.82
C PRO A 63 11.55 20.26 -16.98
N THR A 64 11.70 19.40 -17.98
CA THR A 64 10.75 18.32 -18.29
C THR A 64 11.03 17.06 -17.45
N GLY A 65 10.07 16.13 -17.40
CA GLY A 65 10.27 14.86 -16.70
C GLY A 65 11.46 14.06 -17.23
N ALA A 66 11.72 14.12 -18.55
CA ALA A 66 12.85 13.44 -19.19
C ALA A 66 14.23 13.92 -18.68
N GLU A 67 14.33 15.18 -18.28
CA GLU A 67 15.58 15.78 -17.77
C GLU A 67 15.77 15.56 -16.27
N LEU A 68 14.70 15.34 -15.54
CA LEU A 68 14.73 15.26 -14.08
C LEU A 68 14.82 13.83 -13.55
N PHE A 69 14.18 12.85 -14.22
CA PHE A 69 14.01 11.52 -13.67
C PHE A 69 15.20 10.60 -13.96
N ASN A 70 15.79 10.06 -12.89
CA ASN A 70 16.79 9.02 -12.99
C ASN A 70 16.11 7.64 -12.98
N GLN A 71 15.97 7.02 -14.17
CA GLN A 71 15.30 5.73 -14.35
C GLN A 71 15.91 4.62 -13.49
N VAL A 72 17.22 4.61 -13.28
CA VAL A 72 17.90 3.58 -12.48
C VAL A 72 17.49 3.71 -11.02
N ASN A 73 17.44 4.94 -10.48
CA ASN A 73 17.04 5.19 -9.10
C ASN A 73 15.58 4.75 -8.86
N VAL A 74 14.68 5.10 -9.76
CA VAL A 74 13.26 4.72 -9.66
C VAL A 74 13.06 3.21 -9.82
N ALA A 75 13.86 2.53 -10.66
CA ALA A 75 13.83 1.07 -10.77
C ALA A 75 14.28 0.40 -9.46
N VAL A 76 15.30 0.94 -8.78
CA VAL A 76 15.73 0.44 -7.46
C VAL A 76 14.65 0.68 -6.41
N GLN A 77 14.02 1.86 -6.39
CA GLN A 77 12.88 2.15 -5.51
C GLN A 77 11.74 1.14 -5.72
N THR A 78 11.39 0.88 -6.98
CA THR A 78 10.36 -0.11 -7.34
C THR A 78 10.74 -1.51 -6.88
N ALA A 79 11.99 -1.94 -7.08
CA ALA A 79 12.47 -3.23 -6.60
C ALA A 79 12.38 -3.35 -5.08
N CYS A 80 12.76 -2.31 -4.33
CA CYS A 80 12.63 -2.27 -2.87
C CYS A 80 11.18 -2.48 -2.42
N LEU A 81 10.21 -1.79 -3.03
CA LEU A 81 8.79 -1.93 -2.69
C LEU A 81 8.24 -3.31 -3.05
N LEU A 82 8.51 -3.82 -4.27
CA LEU A 82 8.03 -5.14 -4.71
C LEU A 82 8.56 -6.25 -3.79
N ILE A 83 9.86 -6.22 -3.43
CA ILE A 83 10.43 -7.18 -2.49
C ILE A 83 9.82 -6.99 -1.09
N SER A 84 9.58 -5.76 -0.65
CA SER A 84 8.91 -5.50 0.64
C SER A 84 7.48 -6.01 0.67
N SER A 85 6.75 -5.90 -0.43
CA SER A 85 5.40 -6.45 -0.60
C SER A 85 5.41 -7.98 -0.51
N TYR A 86 6.37 -8.63 -1.17
CA TYR A 86 6.56 -10.07 -1.06
C TYR A 86 6.86 -10.51 0.39
N THR A 87 7.78 -9.83 1.07
CA THR A 87 8.11 -10.15 2.48
C THR A 87 6.95 -9.86 3.43
N CYS A 88 6.12 -8.85 3.15
CA CYS A 88 4.87 -8.59 3.87
C CYS A 88 3.88 -9.76 3.73
N GLY A 89 3.78 -10.35 2.54
CA GLY A 89 3.00 -11.57 2.31
C GLY A 89 3.52 -12.76 3.15
N LEU A 90 4.83 -12.98 3.17
CA LEU A 90 5.47 -14.02 4.01
C LEU A 90 5.25 -13.77 5.51
N MET A 91 5.30 -12.52 5.95
CA MET A 91 4.95 -12.14 7.32
C MET A 91 3.51 -12.56 7.67
N SER A 92 2.55 -12.32 6.77
CA SER A 92 1.15 -12.71 6.99
C SER A 92 0.97 -14.23 7.11
N LEU A 93 1.73 -15.01 6.33
CA LEU A 93 1.76 -16.47 6.43
C LEU A 93 2.38 -16.92 7.77
N ALA A 94 3.50 -16.32 8.18
CA ALA A 94 4.15 -16.60 9.46
C ALA A 94 3.24 -16.30 10.67
N VAL A 95 2.47 -15.19 10.61
CA VAL A 95 1.46 -14.86 11.62
C VAL A 95 0.38 -15.94 11.69
N SER A 96 -0.14 -16.39 10.55
CA SER A 96 -1.14 -17.45 10.49
C SER A 96 -0.62 -18.78 11.04
N ALA A 97 0.66 -19.08 10.80
CA ALA A 97 1.37 -20.26 11.32
C ALA A 97 1.83 -20.10 12.79
N ARG A 98 1.57 -18.95 13.44
CA ARG A 98 2.00 -18.65 14.83
C ARG A 98 3.54 -18.70 15.03
N GLN A 99 4.32 -18.47 13.99
CA GLN A 99 5.79 -18.51 14.02
C GLN A 99 6.34 -17.13 14.37
N ARG A 100 6.62 -16.89 15.66
CA ARG A 100 7.08 -15.56 16.15
C ARG A 100 8.35 -15.10 15.43
N LEU A 101 9.40 -15.92 15.40
CA LEU A 101 10.69 -15.55 14.83
C LEU A 101 10.55 -15.12 13.36
N ASN A 102 9.88 -15.94 12.55
CA ASN A 102 9.69 -15.64 11.13
C ASN A 102 8.84 -14.37 10.92
N THR A 103 7.83 -14.14 11.78
CA THR A 103 7.03 -12.90 11.73
C THR A 103 7.92 -11.67 11.94
N TYR A 104 8.82 -11.69 12.95
CA TYR A 104 9.73 -10.57 13.19
C TYR A 104 10.77 -10.39 12.09
N ILE A 105 11.34 -11.48 11.58
CA ILE A 105 12.32 -11.41 10.48
C ILE A 105 11.68 -10.76 9.25
N PHE A 106 10.51 -11.26 8.81
CA PHE A 106 9.86 -10.71 7.63
C PHE A 106 9.34 -9.28 7.86
N ALA A 107 8.84 -8.95 9.06
CA ALA A 107 8.46 -7.59 9.42
C ALA A 107 9.67 -6.63 9.36
N LEU A 108 10.82 -7.04 9.88
CA LEU A 108 12.05 -6.24 9.84
C LEU A 108 12.52 -6.02 8.39
N VAL A 109 12.52 -7.06 7.57
CA VAL A 109 12.90 -6.94 6.15
C VAL A 109 11.95 -6.00 5.41
N THR A 110 10.63 -6.15 5.62
CA THR A 110 9.62 -5.24 5.05
C THR A 110 9.86 -3.79 5.48
N PHE A 111 10.15 -3.58 6.77
CA PHE A 111 10.42 -2.26 7.33
C PHE A 111 11.69 -1.63 6.73
N VAL A 112 12.79 -2.38 6.66
CA VAL A 112 14.07 -1.89 6.12
C VAL A 112 13.94 -1.54 4.63
N LEU A 113 13.27 -2.37 3.84
CA LEU A 113 13.06 -2.11 2.41
C LEU A 113 12.13 -0.92 2.17
N GLY A 114 11.05 -0.78 2.96
CA GLY A 114 10.18 0.39 2.91
C GLY A 114 10.88 1.68 3.35
N ALA A 115 11.74 1.62 4.37
CA ALA A 115 12.56 2.75 4.80
C ALA A 115 13.64 3.12 3.75
N ALA A 116 14.24 2.14 3.08
CA ALA A 116 15.18 2.37 1.99
C ALA A 116 14.49 3.07 0.80
N PHE A 117 13.30 2.62 0.43
CA PHE A 117 12.47 3.30 -0.57
C PHE A 117 12.25 4.78 -0.19
N LEU A 118 11.77 5.04 1.01
CA LEU A 118 11.48 6.39 1.49
C LEU A 118 12.72 7.28 1.52
N TYR A 119 13.86 6.72 1.93
CA TYR A 119 15.14 7.44 1.90
C TYR A 119 15.53 7.86 0.47
N LEU A 120 15.42 6.95 -0.49
CA LEU A 120 15.73 7.23 -1.90
C LEU A 120 14.79 8.29 -2.48
N GLU A 121 13.49 8.24 -2.14
CA GLU A 121 12.48 9.20 -2.58
C GLU A 121 12.77 10.61 -2.05
N VAL A 122 13.01 10.73 -0.74
CA VAL A 122 13.35 12.02 -0.10
C VAL A 122 14.66 12.59 -0.67
N HIS A 123 15.66 11.73 -0.91
CA HIS A 123 16.92 12.13 -1.52
C HIS A 123 16.72 12.63 -2.96
N GLU A 124 15.84 11.98 -3.73
CA GLU A 124 15.50 12.42 -5.09
C GLU A 124 14.81 13.79 -5.07
N PHE A 125 13.85 14.00 -4.16
CA PHE A 125 13.20 15.29 -3.95
C PHE A 125 14.20 16.39 -3.59
N ALA A 126 15.11 16.11 -2.67
CA ALA A 126 16.16 17.07 -2.27
C ALA A 126 17.05 17.45 -3.46
N ASN A 127 17.45 16.48 -4.28
CA ASN A 127 18.25 16.73 -5.48
C ASN A 127 17.48 17.55 -6.52
N MET A 128 16.18 17.31 -6.73
CA MET A 128 15.35 18.12 -7.64
C MET A 128 15.26 19.56 -7.15
N ILE A 129 15.01 19.78 -5.88
CA ILE A 129 14.95 21.13 -5.28
C ILE A 129 16.30 21.85 -5.41
N ALA A 130 17.41 21.15 -5.16
CA ALA A 130 18.76 21.72 -5.31
C ALA A 130 19.09 22.14 -6.76
N ARG A 131 18.49 21.47 -7.77
CA ARG A 131 18.59 21.84 -9.20
C ARG A 131 17.61 22.95 -9.60
N GLY A 132 16.87 23.53 -8.65
CA GLY A 132 15.88 24.58 -8.91
C GLY A 132 14.55 24.07 -9.46
N ALA A 133 14.30 22.76 -9.42
CA ALA A 133 13.02 22.13 -9.79
C ALA A 133 12.13 21.97 -8.55
N ALA A 134 11.85 23.08 -7.87
CA ALA A 134 10.96 23.11 -6.70
C ALA A 134 9.48 23.10 -7.14
N PRO A 135 8.56 22.63 -6.28
CA PRO A 135 7.13 22.52 -6.63
C PRO A 135 6.48 23.85 -7.05
N GLN A 136 6.99 24.99 -6.57
CA GLN A 136 6.47 26.32 -6.89
C GLN A 136 6.82 26.80 -8.31
N ARG A 137 7.77 26.14 -8.99
CA ARG A 137 8.28 26.59 -10.30
C ARG A 137 7.30 26.34 -11.44
N SER A 138 6.54 25.26 -11.40
CA SER A 138 5.58 24.93 -12.45
C SER A 138 4.42 24.09 -11.92
N ALA A 139 3.27 24.13 -12.62
CA ALA A 139 2.13 23.31 -12.28
C ALA A 139 2.43 21.80 -12.43
N PHE A 140 3.26 21.42 -13.41
CA PHE A 140 3.77 20.05 -13.56
C PHE A 140 4.50 19.59 -12.30
N LEU A 141 5.46 20.36 -11.80
CA LEU A 141 6.22 20.01 -10.60
C LEU A 141 5.33 19.96 -9.36
N SER A 142 4.40 20.92 -9.20
CA SER A 142 3.42 20.88 -8.10
C SER A 142 2.62 19.59 -8.11
N ALA A 143 2.08 19.19 -9.26
CA ALA A 143 1.30 17.95 -9.39
C ALA A 143 2.16 16.70 -9.11
N PHE A 144 3.40 16.66 -9.61
CA PHE A 144 4.36 15.59 -9.37
C PHE A 144 4.68 15.45 -7.88
N PHE A 145 5.14 16.53 -7.23
CA PHE A 145 5.49 16.51 -5.80
C PHE A 145 4.29 16.16 -4.91
N THR A 146 3.08 16.59 -5.30
CA THR A 146 1.87 16.26 -4.55
C THR A 146 1.53 14.78 -4.68
N LEU A 147 1.56 14.21 -5.89
CA LEU A 147 1.21 12.82 -6.15
C LEU A 147 2.22 11.86 -5.48
N VAL A 148 3.52 12.04 -5.74
CA VAL A 148 4.58 11.19 -5.21
C VAL A 148 4.75 11.41 -3.71
N GLY A 149 4.71 12.65 -3.23
CA GLY A 149 4.79 12.98 -1.80
C GLY A 149 3.61 12.44 -0.99
N CYS A 150 2.39 12.47 -1.55
CA CYS A 150 1.23 11.84 -0.92
C CYS A 150 1.44 10.33 -0.76
N HIS A 151 1.99 9.65 -1.78
CA HIS A 151 2.36 8.24 -1.68
C HIS A 151 3.41 8.01 -0.59
N GLY A 152 4.50 8.79 -0.56
CA GLY A 152 5.54 8.72 0.47
C GLY A 152 5.01 8.93 1.89
N LEU A 153 4.04 9.84 2.09
CA LEU A 153 3.36 10.00 3.39
C LEU A 153 2.58 8.73 3.79
N HIS A 154 1.90 8.07 2.87
CA HIS A 154 1.21 6.81 3.14
C HIS A 154 2.19 5.68 3.49
N VAL A 155 3.32 5.57 2.78
CA VAL A 155 4.39 4.61 3.12
C VAL A 155 4.94 4.90 4.51
N THR A 156 5.17 6.17 4.87
CA THR A 156 5.62 6.57 6.20
C THR A 156 4.62 6.16 7.28
N ALA A 157 3.34 6.43 7.07
CA ALA A 157 2.27 6.00 7.98
C ALA A 157 2.24 4.47 8.14
N GLY A 158 2.42 3.73 7.04
CA GLY A 158 2.52 2.27 7.05
C GLY A 158 3.71 1.75 7.86
N LEU A 159 4.89 2.36 7.73
CA LEU A 159 6.07 2.00 8.51
C LEU A 159 5.88 2.24 10.00
N ILE A 160 5.30 3.39 10.37
CA ILE A 160 4.95 3.68 11.78
C ILE A 160 3.95 2.64 12.29
N TRP A 161 2.93 2.31 11.51
CA TRP A 161 1.95 1.30 11.87
C TRP A 161 2.60 -0.08 12.07
N LEU A 162 3.48 -0.51 11.16
CA LEU A 162 4.21 -1.77 11.28
C LEU A 162 5.04 -1.81 12.58
N ALA A 163 5.79 -0.75 12.88
CA ALA A 163 6.58 -0.64 14.10
C ALA A 163 5.72 -0.76 15.37
N VAL A 164 4.58 -0.05 15.41
CA VAL A 164 3.63 -0.13 16.53
C VAL A 164 3.04 -1.55 16.65
N MET A 165 2.72 -2.20 15.54
CA MET A 165 2.20 -3.57 15.55
C MET A 165 3.23 -4.57 16.06
N MET A 166 4.49 -4.45 15.66
CA MET A 166 5.57 -5.32 16.16
C MET A 166 5.78 -5.13 17.66
N ALA A 167 5.78 -3.90 18.15
CA ALA A 167 5.82 -3.62 19.58
C ALA A 167 4.61 -4.26 20.32
N GLN A 168 3.40 -4.18 19.76
CA GLN A 168 2.21 -4.79 20.38
C GLN A 168 2.30 -6.32 20.43
N VAL A 169 2.83 -6.97 19.39
CA VAL A 169 3.02 -8.43 19.36
C VAL A 169 4.06 -8.86 20.40
N GLU A 170 5.11 -8.06 20.62
CA GLU A 170 6.12 -8.34 21.65
C GLU A 170 5.51 -8.32 23.05
N PHE A 171 4.82 -7.25 23.42
CA PHE A 171 4.29 -7.09 24.80
C PHE A 171 3.03 -7.93 25.06
N LYS A 172 2.18 -8.20 24.08
CA LYS A 172 0.86 -8.83 24.25
C LYS A 172 0.73 -10.20 23.61
N GLY A 173 1.71 -10.62 22.83
CA GLY A 173 1.71 -11.88 22.06
C GLY A 173 0.67 -11.89 20.93
N PHE A 174 0.55 -13.05 20.26
CA PHE A 174 -0.44 -13.26 19.19
C PHE A 174 -1.85 -13.38 19.78
N ARG A 175 -2.62 -12.31 19.64
CA ARG A 175 -4.04 -12.26 19.99
C ARG A 175 -4.90 -12.13 18.74
N PRO A 176 -6.15 -12.59 18.73
CA PRO A 176 -7.03 -12.43 17.56
C PRO A 176 -7.23 -10.99 17.11
N SER A 177 -7.05 -10.01 18.00
CA SER A 177 -7.07 -8.59 17.68
C SER A 177 -5.81 -8.14 16.92
N ALA A 178 -4.64 -8.67 17.26
CA ALA A 178 -3.38 -8.39 16.56
C ALA A 178 -3.40 -8.99 15.15
N ASP A 179 -3.90 -10.22 15.00
CA ASP A 179 -4.02 -10.89 13.71
C ASP A 179 -4.88 -10.08 12.73
N ARG A 180 -6.03 -9.55 13.20
CA ARG A 180 -6.90 -8.70 12.36
C ARG A 180 -6.22 -7.40 11.93
N ARG A 181 -5.48 -6.76 12.81
CA ARG A 181 -4.75 -5.52 12.50
C ARG A 181 -3.61 -5.77 11.53
N LEU A 182 -2.88 -6.88 11.67
CA LEU A 182 -1.82 -7.29 10.74
C LEU A 182 -2.40 -7.63 9.36
N LEU A 183 -3.60 -8.23 9.31
CA LEU A 183 -4.31 -8.41 8.05
C LEU A 183 -4.64 -7.08 7.37
N CYS A 184 -5.19 -6.12 8.11
CA CYS A 184 -5.47 -4.78 7.58
C CYS A 184 -4.19 -4.08 7.12
N PHE A 185 -3.10 -4.21 7.87
CA PHE A 185 -1.79 -3.69 7.48
C PHE A 185 -1.30 -4.29 6.16
N ALA A 186 -1.39 -5.62 6.01
CA ALA A 186 -0.98 -6.29 4.77
C ALA A 186 -1.82 -5.82 3.57
N LEU A 187 -3.13 -5.67 3.72
CA LEU A 187 -4.01 -5.12 2.68
C LEU A 187 -3.60 -3.69 2.31
N PHE A 188 -3.32 -2.84 3.29
CA PHE A 188 -2.85 -1.47 3.07
C PHE A 188 -1.53 -1.44 2.32
N TRP A 189 -0.54 -2.24 2.75
CA TRP A 189 0.80 -2.29 2.16
C TRP A 189 0.75 -2.74 0.69
N HIS A 190 -0.01 -3.79 0.39
CA HIS A 190 -0.19 -4.26 -0.99
C HIS A 190 -0.95 -3.25 -1.85
N ALA A 191 -1.94 -2.54 -1.29
CA ALA A 191 -2.64 -1.47 -2.02
C ALA A 191 -1.70 -0.33 -2.39
N LEU A 192 -0.80 0.09 -1.47
CA LEU A 192 0.22 1.09 -1.75
C LEU A 192 1.20 0.66 -2.84
N ASP A 193 1.61 -0.61 -2.82
CA ASP A 193 2.50 -1.16 -3.83
C ASP A 193 1.86 -1.14 -5.23
N ILE A 194 0.57 -1.48 -5.33
CA ILE A 194 -0.20 -1.36 -6.58
C ILE A 194 -0.26 0.10 -7.05
N ILE A 195 -0.52 1.05 -6.15
CA ILE A 195 -0.53 2.49 -6.47
C ILE A 195 0.85 2.93 -6.96
N TRP A 196 1.94 2.44 -6.35
CA TRP A 196 3.30 2.74 -6.79
C TRP A 196 3.58 2.24 -8.22
N VAL A 197 3.18 1.01 -8.56
CA VAL A 197 3.34 0.48 -9.93
C VAL A 197 2.63 1.36 -10.95
N TRP A 198 1.43 1.83 -10.64
CA TRP A 198 0.72 2.82 -11.47
C TRP A 198 1.45 4.15 -11.56
N LEU A 199 1.99 4.64 -10.45
CA LEU A 199 2.77 5.87 -10.37
C LEU A 199 4.05 5.73 -11.20
N PHE A 200 4.80 4.64 -11.03
CA PHE A 200 5.98 4.34 -11.85
C PHE A 200 5.64 4.35 -13.34
N THR A 201 4.57 3.69 -13.75
CA THR A 201 4.18 3.61 -15.15
C THR A 201 3.72 4.97 -15.69
N ALA A 202 2.82 5.66 -15.00
CA ALA A 202 2.23 6.90 -15.49
C ALA A 202 3.22 8.08 -15.46
N VAL A 203 4.02 8.20 -14.40
CA VAL A 203 4.89 9.35 -14.19
C VAL A 203 6.26 9.14 -14.86
N TYR A 204 6.89 7.98 -14.59
CA TYR A 204 8.28 7.77 -15.01
C TYR A 204 8.43 7.13 -16.39
N LEU A 205 7.50 6.25 -16.82
CA LEU A 205 7.60 5.64 -18.15
C LEU A 205 6.86 6.44 -19.25
N ILE A 206 5.67 6.96 -18.96
CA ILE A 206 4.86 7.70 -19.95
C ILE A 206 5.26 9.19 -19.93
N GLY A 207 5.52 9.78 -18.76
CA GLY A 207 5.89 11.18 -18.60
C GLY A 207 7.24 11.56 -19.20
N ILE A 208 8.08 10.60 -19.58
CA ILE A 208 9.37 10.81 -20.27
C ILE A 208 9.19 10.91 -21.81
N ARG A 209 8.07 10.42 -22.34
CA ARG A 209 7.85 10.50 -23.79
C ARG A 209 7.48 11.93 -24.20
N PRO A 210 8.15 12.48 -25.24
CA PRO A 210 7.89 13.84 -25.74
C PRO A 210 6.47 13.99 -26.30
#